data_af7a41460a9ab1863c33d08f0cd764ec
#
_entry.id   af7a41460a9ab1863c33d08f0cd764ec
#
_cell.length_a   1.000
_cell.length_b   1.000
_cell.length_c   1.000
_cell.angle_alpha   90.00
_cell.angle_beta   90.00
_cell.angle_gamma   90.00
#
_symmetry.space_group_name_H-M   'P 1'
#
loop_
_entity.id
_entity.type
_entity.pdbx_description
1 polymer ?
#
loop_
_entity_poly.entity_id
_entity_poly.type
_entity_poly.pdbx_seq_one_letter_code
_entity_poly.pdbx_strand_id
1 'polypeptide(L)'
;MKLKLPDSSKNWISLVGATIALITFSMIVFLFIITSVTHSGNTYLGLIIYVLLPGVLFIGLLLIPIGMWLKTRRDRRRTEEERKGWPVINFNIIQHRHAALVFAIGTSVFLMATAVGSYEAFHYSESVEFCGKTCHYVMQPEFTAYQGSPHARVKCVDCHVGSGADWYVRSKLSGLYQVYAVTLGTVPKPIETPITNLRPARETCEQCHWPQKFYSRKLRTEKHFMTDEKNSEWDITLTMKIGSNLSALGLEEGIHWHINPNVRIQYKAIDKKREKIPWVRYTNLKTGEVNEYVDHDVKISKEELSKLETRTVDCMDCHNRPSHNYQPPAFFINNALTKGTIPKDLPQIKFAALEVLAKKFETTEEAHKAIATEINQFYEDNYPDVFKNKKELIAKGIKGIQESFSLNTFPEMKVRWDVYPNNIGHMEFIGCFRCHN
;
A
#
# COMPACT_ATOMS: atom_id res chain seq x y z
N MET A 1 0.13 19.99 -51.64
CA MET A 1 0.50 21.29 -51.04
C MET A 1 1.89 21.18 -50.42
N LYS A 2 2.92 21.90 -50.95
CA LYS A 2 4.28 21.80 -50.37
C LYS A 2 4.32 22.68 -49.12
N LEU A 3 4.49 22.05 -47.95
CA LEU A 3 4.67 22.74 -46.67
C LEU A 3 5.99 23.57 -46.71
N LYS A 4 5.87 24.90 -46.67
CA LYS A 4 7.04 25.78 -46.57
C LYS A 4 7.21 26.23 -45.12
N LEU A 5 8.21 25.66 -44.45
CA LEU A 5 8.56 26.03 -43.06
C LEU A 5 9.52 27.22 -43.04
N PRO A 6 9.54 28.04 -41.96
CA PRO A 6 10.47 29.14 -41.80
C PRO A 6 11.93 28.67 -41.86
N ASP A 7 12.80 29.51 -42.40
CA ASP A 7 14.22 29.17 -42.51
C ASP A 7 14.91 29.02 -41.15
N SER A 8 14.38 29.64 -40.11
CA SER A 8 14.82 29.43 -38.72
C SER A 8 14.66 28.01 -38.24
N SER A 9 13.69 27.24 -38.76
CA SER A 9 13.49 25.82 -38.40
C SER A 9 14.50 24.87 -39.06
N LYS A 10 15.20 25.34 -40.11
CA LYS A 10 16.22 24.56 -40.83
C LYS A 10 17.55 24.58 -40.07
N ASN A 11 17.61 23.99 -38.91
CA ASN A 11 18.83 23.79 -38.11
C ASN A 11 18.83 22.40 -37.47
N TRP A 12 20.01 21.92 -37.16
CA TRP A 12 20.20 20.56 -36.62
C TRP A 12 19.46 20.34 -35.31
N ILE A 13 19.41 21.32 -34.42
CA ILE A 13 18.75 21.18 -33.08
C ILE A 13 17.24 21.03 -33.28
N SER A 14 16.61 21.87 -34.10
CA SER A 14 15.18 21.76 -34.41
C SER A 14 14.85 20.47 -35.17
N LEU A 15 15.73 20.01 -36.06
CA LEU A 15 15.56 18.74 -36.78
C LEU A 15 15.62 17.54 -35.82
N VAL A 16 16.63 17.47 -34.95
CA VAL A 16 16.78 16.43 -33.93
C VAL A 16 15.56 16.44 -32.98
N GLY A 17 15.15 17.64 -32.53
CA GLY A 17 13.97 17.77 -31.69
C GLY A 17 12.70 17.27 -32.37
N ALA A 18 12.48 17.61 -33.63
CA ALA A 18 11.34 17.15 -34.42
C ALA A 18 11.36 15.61 -34.63
N THR A 19 12.54 15.05 -34.88
CA THR A 19 12.70 13.58 -35.06
C THR A 19 12.40 12.85 -33.77
N ILE A 20 12.97 13.31 -32.64
CA ILE A 20 12.70 12.72 -31.31
C ILE A 20 11.19 12.79 -31.01
N ALA A 21 10.57 13.96 -31.19
CA ALA A 21 9.15 14.15 -30.93
C ALA A 21 8.27 13.21 -31.79
N LEU A 22 8.58 13.09 -33.09
CA LEU A 22 7.83 12.24 -34.00
C LEU A 22 7.94 10.75 -33.64
N ILE A 23 9.16 10.28 -33.39
CA ILE A 23 9.41 8.87 -33.02
C ILE A 23 8.70 8.56 -31.69
N THR A 24 8.89 9.40 -30.68
CA THR A 24 8.31 9.17 -29.34
C THR A 24 6.78 9.22 -29.38
N PHE A 25 6.20 10.16 -30.12
CA PHE A 25 4.76 10.22 -30.32
C PHE A 25 4.21 8.95 -30.99
N SER A 26 4.87 8.49 -32.05
CA SER A 26 4.49 7.25 -32.73
C SER A 26 4.58 6.03 -31.79
N MET A 27 5.61 5.96 -30.96
CA MET A 27 5.73 4.90 -29.95
C MET A 27 4.62 4.96 -28.90
N ILE A 28 4.26 6.14 -28.40
CA ILE A 28 3.16 6.30 -27.43
C ILE A 28 1.86 5.78 -28.05
N VAL A 29 1.51 6.23 -29.27
CA VAL A 29 0.29 5.80 -29.98
C VAL A 29 0.29 4.29 -30.21
N PHE A 30 1.38 3.75 -30.69
CA PHE A 30 1.51 2.32 -30.97
C PHE A 30 1.34 1.46 -29.72
N LEU A 31 2.06 1.79 -28.65
CA LEU A 31 1.98 1.07 -27.37
C LEU A 31 0.62 1.22 -26.72
N PHE A 32 0.00 2.41 -26.79
CA PHE A 32 -1.35 2.65 -26.31
C PHE A 32 -2.39 1.78 -27.03
N ILE A 33 -2.31 1.68 -28.35
CA ILE A 33 -3.21 0.80 -29.14
C ILE A 33 -3.01 -0.66 -28.73
N ILE A 34 -1.76 -1.12 -28.64
CA ILE A 34 -1.50 -2.51 -28.24
C ILE A 34 -2.06 -2.81 -26.85
N THR A 35 -1.78 -1.96 -25.85
CA THR A 35 -2.27 -2.20 -24.49
C THR A 35 -3.78 -2.15 -24.39
N SER A 36 -4.44 -1.30 -25.18
CA SER A 36 -5.91 -1.22 -25.24
C SER A 36 -6.55 -2.45 -25.89
N VAL A 37 -5.90 -3.02 -26.91
CA VAL A 37 -6.42 -4.18 -27.65
C VAL A 37 -6.14 -5.50 -26.91
N THR A 38 -4.95 -5.64 -26.33
CA THR A 38 -4.54 -6.92 -25.72
C THR A 38 -5.00 -7.08 -24.28
N HIS A 39 -5.48 -6.02 -23.63
CA HIS A 39 -5.80 -5.97 -22.19
C HIS A 39 -4.68 -6.55 -21.29
N SER A 40 -3.50 -6.76 -21.82
CA SER A 40 -2.32 -7.31 -21.14
C SER A 40 -1.41 -6.16 -20.70
N GLY A 41 -1.77 -5.52 -19.61
CA GLY A 41 -0.93 -4.46 -19.01
C GLY A 41 0.20 -5.06 -18.20
N ASN A 42 1.42 -5.08 -18.74
CA ASN A 42 2.61 -5.27 -17.91
C ASN A 42 2.85 -3.97 -17.13
N THR A 43 2.99 -4.07 -15.80
CA THR A 43 3.12 -2.93 -14.87
C THR A 43 4.18 -1.92 -15.29
N TYR A 44 5.32 -2.40 -15.80
CA TYR A 44 6.42 -1.54 -16.29
C TYR A 44 6.10 -0.85 -17.62
N LEU A 45 5.25 -1.45 -18.45
CA LEU A 45 4.85 -0.87 -19.73
C LEU A 45 4.02 0.41 -19.52
N GLY A 46 3.16 0.43 -18.48
CA GLY A 46 2.44 1.64 -18.08
C GLY A 46 3.37 2.79 -17.67
N LEU A 47 4.41 2.52 -16.89
CA LEU A 47 5.41 3.52 -16.52
C LEU A 47 6.14 4.10 -17.75
N ILE A 48 6.46 3.27 -18.72
CA ILE A 48 7.10 3.70 -19.97
C ILE A 48 6.16 4.59 -20.78
N ILE A 49 4.91 4.15 -20.99
CA ILE A 49 3.94 4.87 -21.84
C ILE A 49 3.51 6.21 -21.23
N TYR A 50 3.26 6.24 -19.90
CA TYR A 50 2.61 7.39 -19.26
C TYR A 50 3.58 8.36 -18.57
N VAL A 51 4.84 7.98 -18.34
CA VAL A 51 5.82 8.82 -17.66
C VAL A 51 7.07 9.05 -18.50
N LEU A 52 7.74 7.97 -18.93
CA LEU A 52 9.04 8.09 -19.60
C LEU A 52 8.90 8.71 -21.01
N LEU A 53 8.04 8.13 -21.85
CA LEU A 53 7.86 8.60 -23.23
C LEU A 53 7.29 10.01 -23.31
N PRO A 54 6.29 10.46 -22.54
CA PRO A 54 5.87 11.86 -22.52
C PRO A 54 6.98 12.82 -22.11
N GLY A 55 7.86 12.44 -21.17
CA GLY A 55 9.04 13.22 -20.81
C GLY A 55 10.01 13.41 -21.99
N VAL A 56 10.30 12.33 -22.73
CA VAL A 56 11.15 12.39 -23.92
C VAL A 56 10.49 13.21 -25.05
N LEU A 57 9.17 13.05 -25.24
CA LEU A 57 8.39 13.84 -26.19
C LEU A 57 8.49 15.34 -25.85
N PHE A 58 8.32 15.71 -24.60
CA PHE A 58 8.42 17.10 -24.14
C PHE A 58 9.81 17.69 -24.43
N ILE A 59 10.88 16.94 -24.16
CA ILE A 59 12.26 17.36 -24.47
C ILE A 59 12.41 17.58 -25.99
N GLY A 60 11.93 16.64 -26.80
CA GLY A 60 11.96 16.77 -28.26
C GLY A 60 11.25 18.04 -28.77
N LEU A 61 10.05 18.30 -28.23
CA LEU A 61 9.28 19.50 -28.59
C LEU A 61 9.94 20.80 -28.13
N LEU A 62 10.62 20.81 -26.97
CA LEU A 62 11.38 21.97 -26.48
C LEU A 62 12.60 22.28 -27.35
N LEU A 63 13.27 21.27 -27.88
CA LEU A 63 14.44 21.46 -28.75
C LEU A 63 14.09 22.22 -30.04
N ILE A 64 12.85 22.12 -30.54
CA ILE A 64 12.43 22.83 -31.76
C ILE A 64 12.50 24.34 -31.58
N PRO A 65 11.77 25.00 -30.66
CA PRO A 65 11.82 26.45 -30.46
C PRO A 65 13.20 26.91 -29.97
N ILE A 66 13.92 26.14 -29.19
CA ILE A 66 15.28 26.45 -28.74
C ILE A 66 16.21 26.54 -29.96
N GLY A 67 16.16 25.56 -30.85
CA GLY A 67 16.97 25.56 -32.09
C GLY A 67 16.62 26.73 -33.00
N MET A 68 15.34 27.06 -33.14
CA MET A 68 14.88 28.24 -33.90
C MET A 68 15.38 29.53 -33.27
N TRP A 69 15.30 29.68 -31.97
CA TRP A 69 15.77 30.85 -31.23
C TRP A 69 17.30 31.02 -31.35
N LEU A 70 18.06 29.96 -31.17
CA LEU A 70 19.51 29.97 -31.31
C LEU A 70 19.95 30.37 -32.72
N LYS A 71 19.30 29.82 -33.76
CA LYS A 71 19.57 30.19 -35.14
C LYS A 71 19.23 31.64 -35.38
N THR A 72 18.07 32.12 -35.01
CA THR A 72 17.66 33.52 -35.16
C THR A 72 18.62 34.45 -34.41
N ARG A 73 19.09 34.08 -33.21
CA ARG A 73 20.08 34.86 -32.44
C ARG A 73 21.44 34.88 -33.13
N ARG A 74 21.86 33.78 -33.77
CA ARG A 74 23.11 33.67 -34.52
C ARG A 74 23.05 34.47 -35.82
N ASP A 75 21.94 34.41 -36.54
CA ASP A 75 21.73 35.15 -37.79
C ASP A 75 21.60 36.67 -37.54
N ARG A 76 20.99 37.10 -36.41
CA ARG A 76 20.94 38.51 -35.97
C ARG A 76 22.31 39.14 -35.65
N ARG A 77 23.30 38.31 -35.29
CA ARG A 77 24.68 38.82 -35.06
C ARG A 77 25.44 39.13 -36.35
N ARG A 78 24.86 38.81 -37.52
CA ARG A 78 25.51 39.02 -38.83
C ARG A 78 25.11 40.29 -39.55
N THR A 79 24.04 40.99 -39.15
CA THR A 79 23.58 42.23 -39.79
C THR A 79 23.05 43.21 -38.74
N GLU A 80 23.73 44.37 -38.58
CA GLU A 80 23.33 45.42 -37.61
C GLU A 80 22.10 46.25 -38.04
N GLU A 81 21.62 46.15 -39.28
CA GLU A 81 20.56 47.00 -39.80
C GLU A 81 19.11 46.56 -39.52
N GLU A 82 18.86 45.37 -39.01
CA GLU A 82 17.49 44.85 -38.78
C GLU A 82 17.03 44.80 -37.31
N ARG A 83 17.64 45.58 -36.43
CA ARG A 83 17.24 45.65 -35.01
C ARG A 83 16.06 46.56 -34.74
N LYS A 84 14.89 46.36 -35.34
CA LYS A 84 13.69 47.09 -34.90
C LYS A 84 12.44 46.19 -34.90
N GLY A 85 11.94 45.86 -33.71
CA GLY A 85 10.58 45.39 -33.48
C GLY A 85 10.45 43.91 -33.11
N TRP A 86 9.31 43.59 -32.51
CA TRP A 86 8.85 42.22 -32.24
C TRP A 86 8.70 41.45 -33.57
N PRO A 87 8.86 40.09 -33.56
CA PRO A 87 8.63 39.29 -34.76
C PRO A 87 7.17 39.47 -35.23
N VAL A 88 7.02 40.02 -36.44
CA VAL A 88 5.70 40.24 -37.05
C VAL A 88 5.28 38.97 -37.77
N ILE A 89 4.16 38.38 -37.33
CA ILE A 89 3.50 37.27 -38.02
C ILE A 89 2.54 37.86 -39.04
N ASN A 90 2.94 37.80 -40.32
CA ASN A 90 2.11 38.29 -41.41
C ASN A 90 1.42 37.12 -42.13
N PHE A 91 0.12 36.96 -41.92
CA PHE A 91 -0.68 35.88 -42.52
C PHE A 91 -0.87 35.99 -44.03
N ASN A 92 -0.52 37.12 -44.65
CA ASN A 92 -0.47 37.26 -46.11
C ASN A 92 0.72 36.53 -46.73
N ILE A 93 1.75 36.20 -45.91
CA ILE A 93 2.91 35.42 -46.32
C ILE A 93 2.59 33.94 -46.12
N ILE A 94 2.64 33.17 -47.23
CA ILE A 94 2.27 31.75 -47.22
C ILE A 94 3.10 30.90 -46.23
N GLN A 95 4.37 31.28 -46.02
CA GLN A 95 5.26 30.61 -45.07
C GLN A 95 4.81 30.80 -43.61
N HIS A 96 4.33 32.02 -43.25
CA HIS A 96 3.83 32.31 -41.92
C HIS A 96 2.49 31.62 -41.67
N ARG A 97 1.60 31.51 -42.68
CA ARG A 97 0.35 30.75 -42.59
C ARG A 97 0.62 29.25 -42.32
N HIS A 98 1.53 28.66 -43.10
CA HIS A 98 1.88 27.25 -42.90
C HIS A 98 2.53 27.01 -41.54
N ALA A 99 3.41 27.91 -41.10
CA ALA A 99 4.01 27.80 -39.77
C ALA A 99 2.98 27.91 -38.64
N ALA A 100 2.06 28.88 -38.75
CA ALA A 100 0.96 29.04 -37.79
C ALA A 100 0.01 27.83 -37.77
N LEU A 101 -0.33 27.30 -38.95
CA LEU A 101 -1.17 26.11 -39.07
C LEU A 101 -0.51 24.87 -38.45
N VAL A 102 0.77 24.62 -38.75
CA VAL A 102 1.54 23.51 -38.19
C VAL A 102 1.66 23.68 -36.68
N PHE A 103 1.92 24.88 -36.19
CA PHE A 103 1.98 25.17 -34.76
C PHE A 103 0.63 24.95 -34.09
N ALA A 104 -0.47 25.46 -34.64
CA ALA A 104 -1.81 25.32 -34.08
C ALA A 104 -2.23 23.84 -34.01
N ILE A 105 -2.07 23.09 -35.13
CA ILE A 105 -2.41 21.66 -35.18
C ILE A 105 -1.50 20.86 -34.21
N GLY A 106 -0.19 21.11 -34.28
CA GLY A 106 0.77 20.41 -33.42
C GLY A 106 0.51 20.66 -31.91
N THR A 107 0.22 21.94 -31.57
CA THR A 107 -0.12 22.30 -30.18
C THR A 107 -1.45 21.65 -29.73
N SER A 108 -2.47 21.66 -30.62
CA SER A 108 -3.76 21.03 -30.29
C SER A 108 -3.63 19.53 -30.07
N VAL A 109 -2.89 18.84 -30.95
CA VAL A 109 -2.61 17.40 -30.80
C VAL A 109 -1.80 17.14 -29.53
N PHE A 110 -0.79 17.96 -29.27
CA PHE A 110 0.02 17.84 -28.04
C PHE A 110 -0.83 18.04 -26.78
N LEU A 111 -1.67 19.09 -26.71
CA LEU A 111 -2.52 19.35 -25.57
C LEU A 111 -3.52 18.20 -25.34
N MET A 112 -4.12 17.69 -26.45
CA MET A 112 -5.04 16.55 -26.37
C MET A 112 -4.32 15.28 -25.88
N ALA A 113 -3.15 14.97 -26.45
CA ALA A 113 -2.35 13.82 -26.01
C ALA A 113 -1.88 13.97 -24.56
N THR A 114 -1.50 15.17 -24.14
CA THR A 114 -1.11 15.47 -22.76
C THR A 114 -2.29 15.32 -21.81
N ALA A 115 -3.48 15.80 -22.18
CA ALA A 115 -4.69 15.68 -21.36
C ALA A 115 -5.07 14.21 -21.14
N VAL A 116 -5.14 13.43 -22.23
CA VAL A 116 -5.43 11.99 -22.14
C VAL A 116 -4.34 11.26 -21.36
N GLY A 117 -3.07 11.50 -21.72
CA GLY A 117 -1.94 10.85 -21.05
C GLY A 117 -1.84 11.19 -19.56
N SER A 118 -2.11 12.44 -19.18
CA SER A 118 -2.12 12.85 -17.78
C SER A 118 -3.27 12.20 -17.01
N TYR A 119 -4.43 12.10 -17.63
CA TYR A 119 -5.60 11.41 -17.05
C TYR A 119 -5.29 9.92 -16.79
N GLU A 120 -4.80 9.22 -17.78
CA GLU A 120 -4.44 7.81 -17.66
C GLU A 120 -3.29 7.59 -16.66
N ALA A 121 -2.27 8.45 -16.69
CA ALA A 121 -1.16 8.40 -15.73
C ALA A 121 -1.63 8.63 -14.29
N PHE A 122 -2.58 9.55 -14.09
CA PHE A 122 -3.21 9.77 -12.79
C PHE A 122 -3.94 8.50 -12.32
N HIS A 123 -4.86 7.96 -13.13
CA HIS A 123 -5.60 6.74 -12.79
C HIS A 123 -4.69 5.53 -12.55
N TYR A 124 -3.67 5.35 -13.38
CA TYR A 124 -2.68 4.29 -13.19
C TYR A 124 -1.91 4.46 -11.88
N SER A 125 -1.46 5.69 -11.56
CA SER A 125 -0.70 5.96 -10.33
C SER A 125 -1.52 5.80 -9.04
N GLU A 126 -2.84 5.71 -9.16
CA GLU A 126 -3.78 5.46 -8.06
C GLU A 126 -4.35 4.03 -8.05
N SER A 127 -3.89 3.20 -8.98
CA SER A 127 -4.33 1.80 -9.05
C SER A 127 -3.66 0.94 -7.98
N VAL A 128 -4.35 -0.14 -7.63
CA VAL A 128 -3.81 -1.18 -6.74
C VAL A 128 -2.59 -1.87 -7.38
N GLU A 129 -2.61 -2.01 -8.70
CA GLU A 129 -1.51 -2.57 -9.48
C GLU A 129 -0.25 -1.73 -9.39
N PHE A 130 -0.38 -0.41 -9.50
CA PHE A 130 0.76 0.49 -9.35
C PHE A 130 1.36 0.39 -7.94
N CYS A 131 0.53 0.51 -6.90
CA CYS A 131 1.01 0.51 -5.52
C CYS A 131 1.57 -0.85 -5.10
N GLY A 132 0.92 -1.95 -5.49
CA GLY A 132 1.26 -3.30 -5.02
C GLY A 132 2.25 -4.05 -5.90
N LYS A 133 2.30 -3.77 -7.22
CA LYS A 133 3.08 -4.56 -8.18
C LYS A 133 4.26 -3.83 -8.80
N THR A 134 4.27 -2.49 -8.85
CA THR A 134 5.40 -1.76 -9.42
C THR A 134 6.66 -1.91 -8.56
N CYS A 135 6.51 -1.83 -7.24
CA CYS A 135 7.57 -2.08 -6.26
C CYS A 135 7.41 -3.47 -5.63
N HIS A 136 7.13 -4.49 -6.43
CA HIS A 136 6.69 -5.82 -6.01
C HIS A 136 7.57 -6.45 -4.91
N TYR A 137 8.87 -6.30 -4.95
CA TYR A 137 9.77 -6.86 -3.94
C TYR A 137 9.52 -6.29 -2.55
N VAL A 138 9.40 -4.97 -2.43
CA VAL A 138 9.21 -4.28 -1.14
C VAL A 138 7.76 -4.38 -0.66
N MET A 139 6.81 -4.30 -1.61
CA MET A 139 5.38 -4.25 -1.30
C MET A 139 4.70 -5.63 -1.26
N GLN A 140 5.43 -6.69 -1.56
CA GLN A 140 4.87 -8.05 -1.58
C GLN A 140 4.16 -8.43 -0.28
N PRO A 141 4.73 -8.21 0.92
CA PRO A 141 4.05 -8.54 2.18
C PRO A 141 2.73 -7.79 2.33
N GLU A 142 2.77 -6.47 2.14
CA GLU A 142 1.61 -5.59 2.32
C GLU A 142 0.52 -5.88 1.28
N PHE A 143 0.90 -6.12 0.03
CA PHE A 143 -0.02 -6.46 -1.04
C PHE A 143 -0.68 -7.82 -0.83
N THR A 144 0.09 -8.83 -0.41
CA THR A 144 -0.43 -10.17 -0.13
C THR A 144 -1.41 -10.15 1.04
N ALA A 145 -1.05 -9.47 2.13
CA ALA A 145 -1.94 -9.31 3.29
C ALA A 145 -3.21 -8.53 2.93
N TYR A 146 -3.10 -7.46 2.12
CA TYR A 146 -4.24 -6.70 1.62
C TYR A 146 -5.21 -7.58 0.82
N GLN A 147 -4.72 -8.43 -0.08
CA GLN A 147 -5.58 -9.31 -0.89
C GLN A 147 -6.41 -10.28 -0.04
N GLY A 148 -5.90 -10.70 1.13
CA GLY A 148 -6.59 -11.54 2.10
C GLY A 148 -7.45 -10.76 3.10
N SER A 149 -7.49 -9.43 3.05
CA SER A 149 -8.16 -8.57 4.03
C SER A 149 -9.62 -8.29 3.68
N PRO A 150 -10.45 -7.87 4.67
CA PRO A 150 -11.79 -7.35 4.40
C PRO A 150 -11.81 -6.12 3.47
N HIS A 151 -10.70 -5.41 3.33
CA HIS A 151 -10.55 -4.23 2.49
C HIS A 151 -9.94 -4.50 1.11
N ALA A 152 -9.87 -5.76 0.65
CA ALA A 152 -9.27 -6.14 -0.63
C ALA A 152 -9.90 -5.48 -1.88
N ARG A 153 -11.04 -4.81 -1.72
CA ARG A 153 -11.74 -4.04 -2.79
C ARG A 153 -11.61 -2.52 -2.63
N VAL A 154 -10.96 -2.05 -1.56
CA VAL A 154 -10.71 -0.62 -1.30
C VAL A 154 -9.35 -0.27 -1.88
N LYS A 155 -9.24 0.80 -2.66
CA LYS A 155 -7.96 1.17 -3.26
C LYS A 155 -6.96 1.59 -2.19
N CYS A 156 -5.68 1.31 -2.43
CA CYS A 156 -4.60 1.72 -1.52
C CYS A 156 -4.62 3.23 -1.25
N VAL A 157 -4.91 4.02 -2.28
CA VAL A 157 -4.96 5.49 -2.19
C VAL A 157 -6.09 6.01 -1.31
N ASP A 158 -7.18 5.28 -1.14
CA ASP A 158 -8.31 5.71 -0.30
C ASP A 158 -7.90 5.82 1.17
N CYS A 159 -6.95 4.98 1.62
CA CYS A 159 -6.40 5.01 2.97
C CYS A 159 -5.08 5.81 3.05
N HIS A 160 -4.18 5.67 2.07
CA HIS A 160 -2.83 6.21 2.14
C HIS A 160 -2.69 7.63 1.57
N VAL A 161 -3.62 8.06 0.72
CA VAL A 161 -3.64 9.41 0.13
C VAL A 161 -4.88 10.18 0.59
N GLY A 162 -6.06 9.60 0.38
CA GLY A 162 -7.34 10.23 0.69
C GLY A 162 -7.65 11.43 -0.22
N SER A 163 -8.69 12.19 0.11
CA SER A 163 -9.12 13.38 -0.62
C SER A 163 -8.38 14.64 -0.15
N GLY A 164 -8.17 15.58 -1.05
CA GLY A 164 -7.56 16.89 -0.79
C GLY A 164 -6.18 17.09 -1.40
N ALA A 165 -5.95 18.30 -1.93
CA ALA A 165 -4.73 18.63 -2.66
C ALA A 165 -3.46 18.52 -1.80
N ASP A 166 -3.53 18.94 -0.53
CA ASP A 166 -2.38 18.91 0.38
C ASP A 166 -1.88 17.48 0.64
N TRP A 167 -2.81 16.56 0.90
CA TRP A 167 -2.48 15.16 1.10
C TRP A 167 -1.98 14.49 -0.17
N TYR A 168 -2.56 14.85 -1.32
CA TYR A 168 -2.09 14.37 -2.61
C TYR A 168 -0.63 14.77 -2.85
N VAL A 169 -0.28 16.05 -2.67
CA VAL A 169 1.11 16.54 -2.84
C VAL A 169 2.06 15.84 -1.88
N ARG A 170 1.70 15.75 -0.59
CA ARG A 170 2.52 15.04 0.42
C ARG A 170 2.76 13.58 0.04
N SER A 171 1.74 12.89 -0.44
CA SER A 171 1.86 11.48 -0.85
C SER A 171 2.78 11.31 -2.07
N LYS A 172 2.70 12.21 -3.07
CA LYS A 172 3.58 12.15 -4.25
C LYS A 172 5.04 12.47 -3.88
N LEU A 173 5.29 13.40 -2.98
CA LEU A 173 6.65 13.67 -2.47
C LEU A 173 7.20 12.49 -1.66
N SER A 174 6.37 11.88 -0.81
CA SER A 174 6.74 10.65 -0.10
C SER A 174 7.00 9.49 -1.07
N GLY A 175 6.18 9.35 -2.12
CA GLY A 175 6.36 8.37 -3.19
C GLY A 175 7.68 8.54 -3.94
N LEU A 176 8.09 9.78 -4.21
CA LEU A 176 9.38 10.08 -4.83
C LEU A 176 10.55 9.60 -3.97
N TYR A 177 10.48 9.84 -2.65
CA TYR A 177 11.46 9.30 -1.71
C TYR A 177 11.48 7.77 -1.69
N GLN A 178 10.30 7.13 -1.78
CA GLN A 178 10.21 5.66 -1.86
C GLN A 178 10.89 5.11 -3.12
N VAL A 179 10.69 5.76 -4.27
CA VAL A 179 11.39 5.39 -5.53
C VAL A 179 12.91 5.50 -5.34
N TYR A 180 13.38 6.59 -4.75
CA TYR A 180 14.79 6.78 -4.42
C TYR A 180 15.32 5.66 -3.52
N ALA A 181 14.61 5.36 -2.42
CA ALA A 181 15.00 4.33 -1.46
C ALA A 181 15.05 2.92 -2.07
N VAL A 182 14.07 2.58 -2.91
CA VAL A 182 14.03 1.29 -3.62
C VAL A 182 15.18 1.18 -4.63
N THR A 183 15.43 2.24 -5.40
CA THR A 183 16.48 2.26 -6.43
C THR A 183 17.87 2.10 -5.82
N LEU A 184 18.09 2.70 -4.65
CA LEU A 184 19.38 2.61 -3.94
C LEU A 184 19.48 1.46 -2.93
N GLY A 185 18.43 0.65 -2.80
CA GLY A 185 18.40 -0.48 -1.87
C GLY A 185 18.44 -0.09 -0.38
N THR A 186 17.98 1.14 -0.03
CA THR A 186 18.01 1.67 1.35
C THR A 186 16.70 1.49 2.11
N VAL A 187 15.76 0.70 1.57
CA VAL A 187 14.49 0.41 2.23
C VAL A 187 14.73 -0.39 3.51
N PRO A 188 14.20 0.06 4.66
CA PRO A 188 14.34 -0.69 5.91
C PRO A 188 13.57 -2.02 5.85
N LYS A 189 14.16 -3.06 6.42
CA LYS A 189 13.56 -4.40 6.51
C LYS A 189 13.50 -4.85 7.97
N PRO A 190 12.34 -4.94 8.55
CA PRO A 190 11.01 -4.65 7.99
C PRO A 190 10.73 -3.15 7.85
N ILE A 191 9.67 -2.77 7.11
CA ILE A 191 9.22 -1.39 7.04
C ILE A 191 8.71 -0.96 8.41
N GLU A 192 9.19 0.18 8.91
CA GLU A 192 8.82 0.68 10.26
C GLU A 192 7.34 1.05 10.36
N THR A 193 6.74 0.74 11.50
CA THR A 193 5.37 1.13 11.84
C THR A 193 5.31 1.69 13.25
N PRO A 194 4.37 2.61 13.54
CA PRO A 194 3.35 3.20 12.67
C PRO A 194 3.94 4.13 11.60
N ILE A 195 3.28 4.22 10.44
CA ILE A 195 3.68 5.13 9.36
C ILE A 195 3.37 6.57 9.79
N THR A 196 4.36 7.47 9.69
CA THR A 196 4.27 8.85 10.17
C THR A 196 3.38 9.77 9.33
N ASN A 197 3.19 9.44 8.05
CA ASN A 197 2.49 10.29 7.09
C ASN A 197 1.08 9.80 6.72
N LEU A 198 0.44 9.01 7.58
CA LEU A 198 -0.97 8.65 7.38
C LEU A 198 -1.89 9.80 7.77
N ARG A 199 -2.95 9.95 6.99
CA ARG A 199 -4.06 10.85 7.28
C ARG A 199 -4.72 10.46 8.62
N PRO A 200 -5.33 11.42 9.35
CA PRO A 200 -6.09 11.11 10.54
C PRO A 200 -7.14 10.02 10.30
N ALA A 201 -7.20 9.02 11.18
CA ALA A 201 -8.02 7.84 10.98
C ALA A 201 -9.51 8.18 10.81
N ARG A 202 -10.04 9.14 11.55
CA ARG A 202 -11.44 9.59 11.41
C ARG A 202 -11.74 10.08 10.00
N GLU A 203 -10.87 10.90 9.43
CA GLU A 203 -11.05 11.45 8.09
C GLU A 203 -11.00 10.38 6.99
N THR A 204 -10.37 9.23 7.26
CA THR A 204 -10.25 8.12 6.32
C THR A 204 -11.33 7.07 6.56
N CYS A 205 -11.41 6.55 7.78
CA CYS A 205 -12.27 5.41 8.11
C CYS A 205 -13.76 5.78 8.12
N GLU A 206 -14.11 6.97 8.65
CA GLU A 206 -15.49 7.41 8.77
C GLU A 206 -16.15 7.78 7.43
N GLN A 207 -15.40 7.81 6.32
CA GLN A 207 -15.98 7.92 4.98
C GLN A 207 -16.84 6.69 4.61
N CYS A 208 -16.50 5.52 5.15
CA CYS A 208 -17.22 4.28 4.92
C CYS A 208 -17.80 3.67 6.20
N HIS A 209 -17.12 3.85 7.34
CA HIS A 209 -17.52 3.34 8.65
C HIS A 209 -18.10 4.46 9.51
N TRP A 210 -19.42 4.51 9.59
CA TRP A 210 -20.11 5.52 10.41
C TRP A 210 -20.34 5.01 11.82
N PRO A 211 -19.70 5.58 12.86
CA PRO A 211 -19.88 5.12 14.25
C PRO A 211 -21.35 5.09 14.70
N GLN A 212 -22.18 5.99 14.16
CA GLN A 212 -23.61 6.09 14.46
C GLN A 212 -24.41 4.86 13.99
N LYS A 213 -23.88 4.09 13.03
CA LYS A 213 -24.55 2.90 12.47
C LYS A 213 -23.93 1.59 12.94
N PHE A 214 -23.03 1.62 13.91
CA PHE A 214 -22.48 0.39 14.47
C PHE A 214 -23.57 -0.37 15.22
N TYR A 215 -23.60 -1.68 15.00
CA TYR A 215 -24.52 -2.56 15.74
C TYR A 215 -24.11 -2.60 17.21
N SER A 216 -25.11 -2.78 18.11
CA SER A 216 -24.85 -2.89 19.53
C SER A 216 -24.06 -4.16 19.89
N ARG A 217 -24.34 -5.25 19.19
CA ARG A 217 -23.70 -6.55 19.44
C ARG A 217 -23.38 -7.27 18.14
N LYS A 218 -22.30 -8.08 18.16
CA LYS A 218 -21.92 -8.95 17.06
C LYS A 218 -21.58 -10.34 17.59
N LEU A 219 -22.17 -11.34 16.99
CA LEU A 219 -21.78 -12.73 17.20
C LEU A 219 -20.50 -13.01 16.39
N ARG A 220 -19.48 -13.55 17.04
CA ARG A 220 -18.24 -13.99 16.41
C ARG A 220 -18.00 -15.43 16.78
N THR A 221 -17.85 -16.28 15.78
CA THR A 221 -17.46 -17.67 15.95
C THR A 221 -16.11 -17.90 15.31
N GLU A 222 -15.19 -18.48 16.07
CA GLU A 222 -13.86 -18.85 15.61
C GLU A 222 -13.67 -20.36 15.73
N LYS A 223 -13.26 -20.98 14.64
CA LYS A 223 -12.92 -22.39 14.60
C LYS A 223 -11.47 -22.60 14.98
N HIS A 224 -11.27 -23.49 15.92
CA HIS A 224 -9.95 -23.89 16.38
C HIS A 224 -9.80 -25.41 16.24
N PHE A 225 -8.55 -25.84 16.20
CA PHE A 225 -8.18 -27.24 16.24
C PHE A 225 -7.18 -27.45 17.37
N MET A 226 -7.28 -28.55 18.05
CA MET A 226 -6.30 -28.95 19.06
C MET A 226 -5.06 -29.55 18.39
N THR A 227 -3.97 -29.64 19.12
CA THR A 227 -2.71 -30.27 18.66
C THR A 227 -2.66 -31.79 19.02
N ASP A 228 -3.83 -32.37 19.27
CA ASP A 228 -3.98 -33.79 19.55
C ASP A 228 -3.91 -34.66 18.27
N GLU A 229 -3.91 -35.97 18.43
CA GLU A 229 -3.79 -36.91 17.33
C GLU A 229 -4.89 -36.74 16.26
N LYS A 230 -6.10 -36.36 16.68
CA LYS A 230 -7.27 -36.21 15.80
C LYS A 230 -7.44 -34.82 15.24
N ASN A 231 -6.58 -33.89 15.63
CA ASN A 231 -6.78 -32.45 15.36
C ASN A 231 -8.21 -32.02 15.71
N SER A 232 -8.62 -32.32 16.97
CA SER A 232 -10.01 -32.17 17.41
C SER A 232 -10.50 -30.73 17.23
N GLU A 233 -11.67 -30.60 16.61
CA GLU A 233 -12.28 -29.27 16.35
C GLU A 233 -12.95 -28.76 17.64
N TRP A 234 -12.85 -27.46 17.88
CA TRP A 234 -13.64 -26.77 18.88
C TRP A 234 -13.90 -25.33 18.45
N ASP A 235 -15.04 -24.79 18.83
CA ASP A 235 -15.48 -23.48 18.43
C ASP A 235 -15.58 -22.54 19.64
N ILE A 236 -15.05 -21.33 19.50
CA ILE A 236 -15.31 -20.23 20.42
C ILE A 236 -16.37 -19.33 19.80
N THR A 237 -17.52 -19.21 20.47
CA THR A 237 -18.57 -18.29 20.07
C THR A 237 -18.73 -17.19 21.10
N LEU A 238 -18.50 -15.95 20.69
CA LEU A 238 -18.53 -14.76 21.53
C LEU A 238 -19.61 -13.79 21.04
N THR A 239 -20.43 -13.31 21.97
CA THR A 239 -21.29 -12.15 21.72
C THR A 239 -20.56 -10.89 22.16
N MET A 240 -20.01 -10.16 21.18
CA MET A 240 -19.24 -8.95 21.44
C MET A 240 -20.16 -7.74 21.54
N LYS A 241 -20.03 -6.96 22.62
CA LYS A 241 -20.66 -5.64 22.73
C LYS A 241 -19.81 -4.64 21.92
N ILE A 242 -20.18 -4.43 20.68
CA ILE A 242 -19.45 -3.50 19.80
C ILE A 242 -19.84 -2.07 20.12
N GLY A 243 -21.11 -1.82 20.29
CA GLY A 243 -21.77 -0.58 20.73
C GLY A 243 -21.16 0.75 20.27
N SER A 244 -22.06 1.68 20.04
CA SER A 244 -21.75 3.09 19.98
C SER A 244 -22.76 3.82 20.86
N ASN A 245 -22.54 5.10 21.13
CA ASN A 245 -23.45 5.97 21.89
C ASN A 245 -24.85 6.14 21.26
N LEU A 246 -25.08 5.58 20.08
CA LEU A 246 -26.32 5.71 19.32
C LEU A 246 -26.99 4.35 19.07
N SER A 247 -26.79 3.36 19.95
CA SER A 247 -27.59 2.15 19.87
C SER A 247 -29.08 2.54 20.01
N ALA A 248 -29.94 1.85 19.24
CA ALA A 248 -31.41 2.05 19.32
C ALA A 248 -31.99 1.89 20.74
N LEU A 249 -31.21 1.34 21.66
CA LEU A 249 -31.54 1.14 23.08
C LEU A 249 -30.98 2.25 24.00
N GLY A 250 -30.31 3.28 23.46
CA GLY A 250 -29.72 4.37 24.25
C GLY A 250 -28.56 3.95 25.16
N LEU A 251 -28.01 2.76 24.99
CA LEU A 251 -26.92 2.24 25.82
C LEU A 251 -25.57 2.78 25.31
N GLU A 252 -24.92 3.59 26.11
CA GLU A 252 -23.54 4.08 25.88
C GLU A 252 -22.54 3.04 26.35
N GLU A 253 -22.57 1.83 25.78
CA GLU A 253 -21.68 0.73 26.19
C GLU A 253 -21.07 0.02 24.97
N GLY A 254 -19.97 -0.64 25.18
CA GLY A 254 -19.31 -1.48 24.19
C GLY A 254 -17.93 -0.96 23.79
N ILE A 255 -17.25 -1.71 22.95
CA ILE A 255 -15.83 -1.46 22.59
C ILE A 255 -15.65 -0.08 21.96
N HIS A 256 -16.58 0.37 21.13
CA HIS A 256 -16.49 1.67 20.45
C HIS A 256 -16.87 2.88 21.33
N TRP A 257 -17.16 2.65 22.63
CA TRP A 257 -17.29 3.74 23.58
C TRP A 257 -16.04 4.62 23.68
N HIS A 258 -14.83 4.04 23.42
CA HIS A 258 -13.56 4.74 23.41
C HIS A 258 -13.47 5.88 22.37
N ILE A 259 -14.29 5.84 21.32
CA ILE A 259 -14.36 6.87 20.28
C ILE A 259 -15.69 7.66 20.30
N ASN A 260 -16.47 7.54 21.39
CA ASN A 260 -17.70 8.29 21.59
C ASN A 260 -17.44 9.80 21.53
N PRO A 261 -18.24 10.61 20.79
CA PRO A 261 -18.07 12.07 20.72
C PRO A 261 -18.13 12.80 22.07
N ASN A 262 -18.78 12.20 23.07
CA ASN A 262 -18.89 12.76 24.41
C ASN A 262 -17.73 12.40 25.34
N VAL A 263 -16.77 11.65 24.84
CA VAL A 263 -15.63 11.12 25.60
C VAL A 263 -14.34 11.46 24.87
N ARG A 264 -13.32 11.83 25.64
CA ARG A 264 -11.96 11.96 25.14
C ARG A 264 -11.05 11.07 25.98
N ILE A 265 -10.44 10.10 25.32
CA ILE A 265 -9.43 9.25 25.92
C ILE A 265 -8.09 9.62 25.34
N GLN A 266 -7.15 9.96 26.20
CA GLN A 266 -5.79 10.33 25.84
C GLN A 266 -4.82 9.39 26.55
N TYR A 267 -3.70 9.11 25.90
CA TYR A 267 -2.67 8.26 26.48
C TYR A 267 -1.27 8.73 26.08
N LYS A 268 -0.28 8.22 26.79
CA LYS A 268 1.14 8.39 26.49
C LYS A 268 1.79 7.01 26.41
N ALA A 269 2.55 6.76 25.34
CA ALA A 269 3.29 5.52 25.17
C ALA A 269 4.79 5.79 25.22
N ILE A 270 5.57 4.87 25.77
CA ILE A 270 7.03 4.98 25.87
C ILE A 270 7.74 4.36 24.67
N ASP A 271 7.05 3.54 23.90
CA ASP A 271 7.59 2.86 22.72
C ASP A 271 6.86 3.27 21.42
N LYS A 272 7.56 3.18 20.31
CA LYS A 272 7.01 3.52 18.97
C LYS A 272 5.82 2.64 18.60
N LYS A 273 5.79 1.36 19.02
CA LYS A 273 4.70 0.43 18.73
C LYS A 273 3.46 0.67 19.58
N ARG A 274 3.57 1.53 20.62
CA ARG A 274 2.49 1.87 21.56
C ARG A 274 1.96 0.66 22.32
N GLU A 275 2.84 -0.26 22.67
CA GLU A 275 2.52 -1.43 23.47
C GLU A 275 2.61 -1.15 24.98
N LYS A 276 3.45 -0.20 25.37
CA LYS A 276 3.65 0.19 26.79
C LYS A 276 3.07 1.58 27.02
N ILE A 277 1.96 1.63 27.75
CA ILE A 277 1.16 2.83 27.99
C ILE A 277 1.12 3.14 29.50
N PRO A 278 2.06 3.94 30.03
CA PRO A 278 2.15 4.24 31.44
C PRO A 278 1.08 5.19 31.97
N TRP A 279 0.35 5.89 31.09
CA TRP A 279 -0.61 6.91 31.50
C TRP A 279 -1.77 7.00 30.53
N VAL A 280 -2.98 7.06 31.09
CA VAL A 280 -4.24 7.25 30.37
C VAL A 280 -5.07 8.33 31.07
N ARG A 281 -5.69 9.23 30.31
CA ARG A 281 -6.65 10.21 30.79
C ARG A 281 -7.99 10.03 30.11
N TYR A 282 -9.02 9.86 30.91
CA TYR A 282 -10.42 9.93 30.52
C TYR A 282 -10.96 11.32 30.79
N THR A 283 -11.71 11.87 29.86
CA THR A 283 -12.45 13.14 30.02
C THR A 283 -13.87 12.97 29.50
N ASN A 284 -14.84 13.21 30.36
CA ASN A 284 -16.24 13.34 29.94
C ASN A 284 -16.48 14.77 29.44
N LEU A 285 -16.75 14.90 28.13
CA LEU A 285 -16.89 16.22 27.50
C LEU A 285 -18.23 16.91 27.83
N LYS A 286 -19.23 16.17 28.35
CA LYS A 286 -20.51 16.73 28.80
C LYS A 286 -20.44 17.30 30.21
N THR A 287 -19.79 16.60 31.12
CA THR A 287 -19.73 16.95 32.54
C THR A 287 -18.45 17.72 32.94
N GLY A 288 -17.40 17.60 32.10
CA GLY A 288 -16.06 18.11 32.42
C GLY A 288 -15.27 17.23 33.40
N GLU A 289 -15.80 16.08 33.79
CA GLU A 289 -15.11 15.15 34.68
C GLU A 289 -13.83 14.60 34.00
N VAL A 290 -12.74 14.57 34.77
CA VAL A 290 -11.44 14.08 34.34
C VAL A 290 -10.94 13.02 35.31
N ASN A 291 -10.58 11.86 34.80
CA ASN A 291 -9.95 10.77 35.53
C ASN A 291 -8.62 10.40 34.90
N GLU A 292 -7.57 10.26 35.69
CA GLU A 292 -6.24 9.87 35.24
C GLU A 292 -5.87 8.52 35.87
N TYR A 293 -5.29 7.68 35.03
CA TYR A 293 -4.83 6.34 35.39
C TYR A 293 -3.34 6.25 35.07
N VAL A 294 -2.58 5.69 36.02
CA VAL A 294 -1.13 5.53 35.91
C VAL A 294 -0.81 4.04 36.14
N ASP A 295 -0.09 3.47 35.22
CA ASP A 295 0.46 2.12 35.38
C ASP A 295 1.69 2.20 36.29
N HIS A 296 1.59 1.64 37.48
CA HIS A 296 2.66 1.63 38.49
C HIS A 296 3.74 0.57 38.21
N ASP A 297 3.49 -0.39 37.32
CA ASP A 297 4.47 -1.40 36.94
C ASP A 297 5.48 -0.85 35.92
N VAL A 298 5.11 0.22 35.21
CA VAL A 298 6.01 0.92 34.30
C VAL A 298 6.80 2.00 35.07
N LYS A 299 8.09 1.72 35.28
CA LYS A 299 8.99 2.69 35.94
C LYS A 299 9.33 3.84 35.03
N ILE A 300 8.63 4.96 35.16
CA ILE A 300 8.88 6.20 34.44
C ILE A 300 8.82 7.38 35.40
N SER A 301 9.75 8.33 35.29
CA SER A 301 9.72 9.57 36.11
C SER A 301 8.65 10.53 35.58
N LYS A 302 8.18 11.43 36.45
CA LYS A 302 7.21 12.47 36.05
C LYS A 302 7.77 13.39 34.97
N GLU A 303 9.08 13.64 34.98
CA GLU A 303 9.75 14.47 33.97
C GLU A 303 9.79 13.79 32.61
N GLU A 304 10.11 12.49 32.55
CA GLU A 304 10.08 11.69 31.33
C GLU A 304 8.65 11.59 30.81
N LEU A 305 7.67 11.28 31.66
CA LEU A 305 6.26 11.22 31.30
C LEU A 305 5.75 12.53 30.69
N SER A 306 6.24 13.69 31.21
CA SER A 306 5.85 15.02 30.69
C SER A 306 6.32 15.24 29.24
N LYS A 307 7.46 14.67 28.86
CA LYS A 307 8.06 14.79 27.52
C LYS A 307 7.42 13.89 26.46
N LEU A 308 6.69 12.85 26.89
CA LEU A 308 6.02 11.96 25.95
C LEU A 308 4.86 12.66 25.25
N GLU A 309 4.69 12.35 23.96
CA GLU A 309 3.56 12.82 23.18
C GLU A 309 2.24 12.34 23.77
N THR A 310 1.30 13.27 23.93
CA THR A 310 -0.07 12.93 24.33
C THR A 310 -0.90 12.66 23.08
N ARG A 311 -1.39 11.44 22.94
CA ARG A 311 -2.22 11.01 21.83
C ARG A 311 -3.66 10.83 22.27
N THR A 312 -4.61 11.25 21.43
CA THR A 312 -6.03 10.94 21.60
C THR A 312 -6.35 9.64 20.88
N VAL A 313 -7.07 8.73 21.55
CA VAL A 313 -7.48 7.45 20.99
C VAL A 313 -8.35 7.64 19.76
N ASP A 314 -7.99 6.93 18.69
CA ASP A 314 -8.73 6.87 17.45
C ASP A 314 -8.90 5.43 16.94
N CYS A 315 -9.47 5.27 15.75
CA CYS A 315 -9.71 3.95 15.14
C CYS A 315 -8.42 3.12 15.00
N MET A 316 -7.28 3.79 14.67
CA MET A 316 -6.00 3.12 14.44
C MET A 316 -5.30 2.68 15.72
N ASP A 317 -5.74 3.14 16.89
CA ASP A 317 -5.14 2.69 18.13
C ASP A 317 -5.57 1.26 18.50
N CYS A 318 -6.72 0.83 17.99
CA CYS A 318 -7.21 -0.55 18.10
C CYS A 318 -7.09 -1.29 16.76
N HIS A 319 -7.54 -0.68 15.66
CA HIS A 319 -7.50 -1.26 14.32
C HIS A 319 -6.21 -0.90 13.56
N ASN A 320 -5.05 -1.14 14.17
CA ASN A 320 -3.76 -0.75 13.61
C ASN A 320 -3.34 -1.58 12.37
N ARG A 321 -4.02 -2.69 12.09
CA ARG A 321 -3.75 -3.60 10.97
C ARG A 321 -5.02 -3.94 10.16
N PRO A 322 -5.79 -2.95 9.67
CA PRO A 322 -7.08 -3.22 9.04
C PRO A 322 -6.97 -3.97 7.71
N SER A 323 -5.85 -3.79 6.99
CA SER A 323 -5.60 -4.40 5.66
C SER A 323 -4.29 -5.20 5.59
N HIS A 324 -3.37 -4.99 6.51
CA HIS A 324 -2.03 -5.59 6.50
C HIS A 324 -1.80 -6.43 7.76
N ASN A 325 -2.69 -7.39 8.00
CA ASN A 325 -2.62 -8.27 9.15
C ASN A 325 -1.89 -9.56 8.80
N TYR A 326 -0.78 -9.81 9.48
CA TYR A 326 -0.03 -11.06 9.40
C TYR A 326 -0.45 -11.94 10.54
N GLN A 327 -1.04 -13.10 10.22
CA GLN A 327 -1.62 -13.98 11.21
C GLN A 327 -0.56 -14.88 11.85
N PRO A 328 -0.70 -15.19 13.17
CA PRO A 328 0.13 -16.18 13.85
C PRO A 328 -0.03 -17.58 13.25
N PRO A 329 1.00 -18.45 13.33
CA PRO A 329 0.94 -19.80 12.81
C PRO A 329 -0.28 -20.60 13.27
N ALA A 330 -0.61 -20.55 14.56
CA ALA A 330 -1.78 -21.24 15.09
C ALA A 330 -3.08 -20.83 14.38
N PHE A 331 -3.20 -19.55 14.01
CA PHE A 331 -4.41 -19.00 13.40
C PHE A 331 -4.50 -19.37 11.90
N PHE A 332 -3.43 -19.19 11.13
CA PHE A 332 -3.50 -19.52 9.71
C PHE A 332 -3.55 -21.04 9.45
N ILE A 333 -2.98 -21.88 10.33
CA ILE A 333 -3.13 -23.33 10.26
C ILE A 333 -4.58 -23.75 10.58
N ASN A 334 -5.22 -23.16 11.60
CA ASN A 334 -6.65 -23.38 11.85
C ASN A 334 -7.50 -23.06 10.63
N ASN A 335 -7.22 -21.94 9.96
CA ASN A 335 -7.92 -21.55 8.73
C ASN A 335 -7.69 -22.55 7.60
N ALA A 336 -6.47 -23.05 7.45
CA ALA A 336 -6.12 -24.02 6.42
C ALA A 336 -6.78 -25.39 6.65
N LEU A 337 -6.85 -25.83 7.90
CA LEU A 337 -7.61 -27.04 8.31
C LEU A 337 -9.11 -26.86 8.06
N THR A 338 -9.68 -25.71 8.42
CA THR A 338 -11.10 -25.38 8.18
C THR A 338 -11.44 -25.39 6.69
N LYS A 339 -10.54 -24.87 5.84
CA LYS A 339 -10.70 -24.85 4.38
C LYS A 339 -10.43 -26.21 3.71
N GLY A 340 -9.86 -27.18 4.43
CA GLY A 340 -9.44 -28.47 3.89
C GLY A 340 -8.22 -28.41 2.96
N THR A 341 -7.48 -27.30 2.95
CA THR A 341 -6.20 -27.20 2.24
C THR A 341 -5.12 -28.01 2.96
N ILE A 342 -5.17 -28.06 4.28
CA ILE A 342 -4.46 -29.04 5.10
C ILE A 342 -5.45 -30.13 5.50
N PRO A 343 -5.19 -31.42 5.17
CA PRO A 343 -6.06 -32.53 5.52
C PRO A 343 -6.06 -32.78 7.05
N LYS A 344 -7.21 -32.67 7.68
CA LYS A 344 -7.36 -32.93 9.13
C LYS A 344 -7.21 -34.41 9.51
N ASP A 345 -7.33 -35.31 8.50
CA ASP A 345 -7.19 -36.78 8.71
C ASP A 345 -5.73 -37.23 8.83
N LEU A 346 -4.77 -36.31 8.74
CA LEU A 346 -3.38 -36.56 9.07
C LEU A 346 -3.18 -36.41 10.59
N PRO A 347 -2.78 -37.46 11.32
CA PRO A 347 -2.64 -37.38 12.77
C PRO A 347 -1.63 -36.32 13.16
N GLN A 348 -1.96 -35.50 14.15
CA GLN A 348 -1.11 -34.43 14.72
C GLN A 348 -0.54 -33.43 13.68
N ILE A 349 -1.15 -33.25 12.51
CA ILE A 349 -0.62 -32.36 11.47
C ILE A 349 -0.49 -30.92 11.98
N LYS A 350 -1.42 -30.45 12.83
CA LYS A 350 -1.33 -29.14 13.44
C LYS A 350 -0.11 -29.02 14.34
N PHE A 351 0.15 -30.01 15.18
CA PHE A 351 1.32 -30.04 16.06
C PHE A 351 2.60 -29.95 15.23
N ALA A 352 2.78 -30.87 14.27
CA ALA A 352 3.95 -30.90 13.42
C ALA A 352 4.17 -29.60 12.63
N ALA A 353 3.07 -28.98 12.13
CA ALA A 353 3.14 -27.71 11.45
C ALA A 353 3.62 -26.57 12.37
N LEU A 354 3.10 -26.49 13.61
CA LEU A 354 3.50 -25.45 14.55
C LEU A 354 4.96 -25.57 14.98
N GLU A 355 5.49 -26.80 15.15
CA GLU A 355 6.89 -27.03 15.50
C GLU A 355 7.85 -26.46 14.42
N VAL A 356 7.62 -26.74 13.13
CA VAL A 356 8.45 -26.21 12.07
C VAL A 356 8.27 -24.70 11.89
N LEU A 357 7.04 -24.18 12.04
CA LEU A 357 6.72 -22.76 11.85
C LEU A 357 7.18 -21.87 13.03
N ALA A 358 7.56 -22.44 14.16
CA ALA A 358 8.20 -21.72 15.27
C ALA A 358 9.59 -21.23 14.91
N LYS A 359 10.25 -21.84 13.92
CA LYS A 359 11.60 -21.50 13.48
C LYS A 359 11.63 -20.19 12.70
N LYS A 360 12.81 -19.58 12.62
CA LYS A 360 13.08 -18.42 11.76
C LYS A 360 13.83 -18.88 10.53
N PHE A 361 13.47 -18.33 9.40
CA PHE A 361 14.07 -18.62 8.10
C PHE A 361 14.56 -17.32 7.47
N GLU A 362 15.64 -17.41 6.68
CA GLU A 362 16.18 -16.26 5.94
C GLU A 362 15.50 -16.07 4.57
N THR A 363 14.98 -17.17 4.00
CA THR A 363 14.27 -17.15 2.71
C THR A 363 13.02 -17.99 2.72
N THR A 364 12.08 -17.66 1.86
CA THR A 364 10.85 -18.45 1.65
C THR A 364 11.17 -19.86 1.13
N GLU A 365 12.20 -19.99 0.29
CA GLU A 365 12.64 -21.27 -0.25
C GLU A 365 13.19 -22.19 0.86
N GLU A 366 14.02 -21.65 1.74
CA GLU A 366 14.52 -22.35 2.92
C GLU A 366 13.37 -22.86 3.80
N ALA A 367 12.39 -21.99 4.07
CA ALA A 367 11.21 -22.35 4.85
C ALA A 367 10.41 -23.50 4.19
N HIS A 368 10.17 -23.41 2.90
CA HIS A 368 9.46 -24.46 2.15
C HIS A 368 10.19 -25.80 2.18
N LYS A 369 11.51 -25.77 2.05
CA LYS A 369 12.33 -26.98 2.15
C LYS A 369 12.29 -27.58 3.57
N ALA A 370 12.42 -26.74 4.58
CA ALA A 370 12.32 -27.18 5.99
C ALA A 370 10.96 -27.78 6.29
N ILE A 371 9.86 -27.12 5.88
CA ILE A 371 8.50 -27.64 6.05
C ILE A 371 8.36 -29.01 5.40
N ALA A 372 8.83 -29.18 4.16
CA ALA A 372 8.73 -30.46 3.46
C ALA A 372 9.55 -31.56 4.17
N THR A 373 10.78 -31.25 4.56
CA THR A 373 11.68 -32.22 5.21
C THR A 373 11.16 -32.64 6.56
N GLU A 374 10.80 -31.68 7.42
CA GLU A 374 10.44 -31.97 8.81
C GLU A 374 9.06 -32.62 8.94
N ILE A 375 8.09 -32.25 8.09
CA ILE A 375 6.80 -32.93 8.08
C ILE A 375 6.93 -34.38 7.59
N ASN A 376 7.72 -34.65 6.56
CA ASN A 376 7.98 -36.02 6.14
C ASN A 376 8.68 -36.84 7.23
N GLN A 377 9.71 -36.26 7.85
CA GLN A 377 10.43 -36.90 8.95
C GLN A 377 9.51 -37.20 10.15
N PHE A 378 8.65 -36.24 10.50
CA PHE A 378 7.67 -36.43 11.58
C PHE A 378 6.77 -37.64 11.33
N TYR A 379 6.25 -37.82 10.10
CA TYR A 379 5.41 -38.96 9.78
C TYR A 379 6.20 -40.24 9.64
N GLU A 380 7.41 -40.21 9.12
CA GLU A 380 8.29 -41.40 9.06
C GLU A 380 8.59 -41.95 10.46
N ASP A 381 8.90 -41.06 11.40
CA ASP A 381 9.31 -41.46 12.77
C ASP A 381 8.09 -41.85 13.65
N ASN A 382 6.99 -41.12 13.60
CA ASN A 382 5.89 -41.27 14.54
C ASN A 382 4.68 -42.03 13.98
N TYR A 383 4.51 -42.04 12.62
CA TYR A 383 3.37 -42.67 11.95
C TYR A 383 3.80 -43.40 10.66
N PRO A 384 4.69 -44.43 10.78
CA PRO A 384 5.26 -45.09 9.58
C PRO A 384 4.23 -45.71 8.66
N ASP A 385 3.09 -46.20 9.18
CA ASP A 385 2.00 -46.70 8.36
C ASP A 385 1.30 -45.62 7.56
N VAL A 386 1.11 -44.43 8.13
CA VAL A 386 0.57 -43.26 7.43
C VAL A 386 1.58 -42.78 6.37
N PHE A 387 2.86 -42.71 6.73
CA PHE A 387 3.93 -42.34 5.82
C PHE A 387 4.00 -43.25 4.58
N LYS A 388 3.85 -44.57 4.79
CA LYS A 388 3.87 -45.54 3.70
C LYS A 388 2.61 -45.48 2.82
N ASN A 389 1.42 -45.37 3.45
CA ASN A 389 0.14 -45.60 2.77
C ASN A 389 -0.58 -44.30 2.34
N LYS A 390 -0.23 -43.12 2.89
CA LYS A 390 -0.91 -41.82 2.64
C LYS A 390 0.02 -40.73 2.12
N LYS A 391 0.99 -41.10 1.30
CA LYS A 391 2.01 -40.14 0.76
C LYS A 391 1.40 -38.93 0.08
N GLU A 392 0.36 -39.11 -0.72
CA GLU A 392 -0.33 -38.01 -1.41
C GLU A 392 -1.01 -37.05 -0.43
N LEU A 393 -1.56 -37.61 0.67
CA LEU A 393 -2.21 -36.81 1.71
C LEU A 393 -1.19 -35.96 2.48
N ILE A 394 -0.02 -36.54 2.79
CA ILE A 394 1.11 -35.83 3.40
C ILE A 394 1.60 -34.71 2.48
N ALA A 395 1.80 -35.01 1.18
CA ALA A 395 2.21 -34.02 0.19
C ALA A 395 1.20 -32.85 0.09
N LYS A 396 -0.11 -33.15 0.13
CA LYS A 396 -1.17 -32.14 0.20
C LYS A 396 -1.05 -31.30 1.49
N GLY A 397 -0.80 -31.92 2.62
CA GLY A 397 -0.60 -31.23 3.91
C GLY A 397 0.60 -30.28 3.87
N ILE A 398 1.75 -30.76 3.39
CA ILE A 398 2.97 -29.95 3.20
C ILE A 398 2.67 -28.73 2.32
N LYS A 399 2.04 -28.95 1.16
CA LYS A 399 1.68 -27.85 0.25
C LYS A 399 0.77 -26.83 0.94
N GLY A 400 -0.25 -27.28 1.68
CA GLY A 400 -1.16 -26.40 2.41
C GLY A 400 -0.44 -25.56 3.49
N ILE A 401 0.56 -26.14 4.19
CA ILE A 401 1.38 -25.43 5.18
C ILE A 401 2.25 -24.38 4.47
N GLN A 402 2.94 -24.75 3.37
CA GLN A 402 3.79 -23.86 2.59
C GLN A 402 3.00 -22.67 2.02
N GLU A 403 1.83 -22.91 1.44
CA GLU A 403 0.94 -21.85 0.93
C GLU A 403 0.49 -20.92 2.06
N SER A 404 0.08 -21.46 3.20
CA SER A 404 -0.34 -20.70 4.37
C SER A 404 0.80 -19.87 4.95
N PHE A 405 2.02 -20.41 4.99
CA PHE A 405 3.23 -19.69 5.38
C PHE A 405 3.49 -18.50 4.45
N SER A 406 3.49 -18.73 3.13
CA SER A 406 3.78 -17.69 2.13
C SER A 406 2.77 -16.54 2.10
N LEU A 407 1.56 -16.73 2.64
CA LEU A 407 0.56 -15.67 2.78
C LEU A 407 0.75 -14.81 4.04
N ASN A 408 1.53 -15.28 5.04
CA ASN A 408 1.61 -14.63 6.36
C ASN A 408 3.04 -14.33 6.83
N THR A 409 4.06 -14.88 6.16
CA THR A 409 5.47 -14.72 6.55
C THR A 409 6.33 -14.46 5.33
N PHE A 410 7.18 -13.42 5.40
CA PHE A 410 8.03 -12.97 4.30
C PHE A 410 9.46 -12.77 4.82
N PRO A 411 10.26 -13.83 4.86
CA PRO A 411 11.60 -13.81 5.44
C PRO A 411 12.53 -12.74 4.81
N GLU A 412 12.50 -12.60 3.49
CA GLU A 412 13.33 -11.67 2.71
C GLU A 412 13.10 -10.20 3.10
N MET A 413 11.90 -9.89 3.60
CA MET A 413 11.51 -8.58 4.12
C MET A 413 11.49 -8.52 5.65
N LYS A 414 11.87 -9.63 6.33
CA LYS A 414 11.82 -9.79 7.80
C LYS A 414 10.44 -9.51 8.38
N VAL A 415 9.39 -9.84 7.62
CA VAL A 415 8.00 -9.64 8.00
C VAL A 415 7.40 -10.93 8.53
N ARG A 416 6.90 -10.86 9.76
CA ARG A 416 6.20 -11.93 10.48
C ARG A 416 5.13 -11.30 11.38
N TRP A 417 4.22 -12.11 11.86
CA TRP A 417 3.16 -11.72 12.79
C TRP A 417 3.67 -11.04 14.07
N ASP A 418 4.78 -11.52 14.64
CA ASP A 418 5.39 -11.00 15.87
C ASP A 418 6.16 -9.69 15.71
N VAL A 419 6.48 -9.32 14.48
CA VAL A 419 7.12 -8.04 14.18
C VAL A 419 6.12 -6.88 14.19
N TYR A 420 4.90 -7.18 13.77
CA TYR A 420 3.82 -6.21 13.66
C TYR A 420 2.62 -6.60 14.53
N PRO A 421 2.62 -6.26 15.82
CA PRO A 421 1.55 -6.61 16.73
C PRO A 421 0.20 -6.07 16.26
N ASN A 422 -0.84 -6.87 16.46
CA ASN A 422 -2.21 -6.48 16.21
C ASN A 422 -2.86 -6.05 17.53
N ASN A 423 -3.47 -4.88 17.56
CA ASN A 423 -4.05 -4.33 18.79
C ASN A 423 -5.48 -4.82 19.05
N ILE A 424 -6.06 -5.60 18.14
CA ILE A 424 -7.40 -6.19 18.33
C ILE A 424 -7.30 -7.48 19.13
N GLY A 425 -8.04 -7.54 20.23
CA GLY A 425 -8.07 -8.72 21.10
C GLY A 425 -6.88 -8.79 22.04
N HIS A 426 -6.65 -9.98 22.64
CA HIS A 426 -5.60 -10.23 23.64
C HIS A 426 -5.18 -11.72 23.68
N MET A 427 -5.49 -12.49 22.64
CA MET A 427 -5.15 -13.92 22.58
C MET A 427 -3.67 -14.13 22.20
N GLU A 428 -3.22 -13.42 21.18
CA GLU A 428 -1.89 -13.56 20.60
C GLU A 428 -0.98 -12.35 20.90
N PHE A 429 -1.59 -11.21 21.19
CA PHE A 429 -0.94 -9.95 21.48
C PHE A 429 -1.54 -9.33 22.73
N ILE A 430 -0.82 -8.39 23.35
CA ILE A 430 -1.29 -7.71 24.55
C ILE A 430 -2.61 -6.93 24.31
N GLY A 431 -2.80 -6.37 23.13
CA GLY A 431 -4.04 -5.79 22.65
C GLY A 431 -4.69 -4.80 23.63
N CYS A 432 -5.89 -5.14 24.10
CA CYS A 432 -6.65 -4.30 25.05
C CYS A 432 -5.93 -4.12 26.40
N PHE A 433 -5.13 -5.11 26.79
CA PHE A 433 -4.36 -5.03 28.06
C PHE A 433 -3.21 -4.05 28.05
N ARG A 434 -2.98 -3.33 26.95
CA ARG A 434 -2.08 -2.18 26.93
C ARG A 434 -2.55 -1.03 27.86
N CYS A 435 -3.87 -0.94 28.09
CA CYS A 435 -4.52 0.08 28.92
C CYS A 435 -5.39 -0.52 30.03
N HIS A 436 -5.83 -1.77 29.89
CA HIS A 436 -6.68 -2.49 30.84
C HIS A 436 -5.87 -3.61 31.50
N ASN A 437 -5.12 -3.28 32.52
CA ASN A 437 -4.32 -4.22 33.33
C ASN A 437 -4.94 -4.45 34.70
#